data_5f5d4b04a4bc12f3c73ade9f79c94d9c
#
_entry.id   5f5d4b04a4bc12f3c73ade9f79c94d9c
#
_cell.length_a   1.000
_cell.length_b   1.000
_cell.length_c   1.000
_cell.angle_alpha   90.00
_cell.angle_beta   90.00
_cell.angle_gamma   90.00
#
_symmetry.space_group_name_H-M   'P 1'
#
loop_
_entity.id
_entity.type
_entity.pdbx_description
1 polymer ?
#
loop_
_entity_poly.entity_id
_entity_poly.type
_entity_poly.pdbx_seq_one_letter_code
_entity_poly.pdbx_strand_id
1 'polypeptide(L)'
;AATKNLPILFVVEDNNLSILTKKKVRRNWDMHKVARGFGIEGYDCSDDPYDIQSHLGRPSNLFKKPILMNINTIRKYWHAGAGIDDPDVFDRYEYEMDRLGARAKVLHDTNKKSVEDLWQKQLKKQ
;
A
#
# COMPACT_ATOMS: atom_id res chain seq x y z
N ALA A 1 6.36 17.78 9.32
CA ALA A 1 5.96 17.93 7.90
C ALA A 1 4.96 19.09 7.75
N ALA A 2 3.86 19.10 8.51
CA ALA A 2 2.81 20.12 8.40
C ALA A 2 3.33 21.54 8.57
N THR A 3 4.01 21.84 9.68
CA THR A 3 4.50 23.17 10.02
C THR A 3 5.42 23.80 8.95
N LYS A 4 6.21 22.97 8.28
CA LYS A 4 7.15 23.40 7.23
C LYS A 4 6.65 23.13 5.82
N ASN A 5 5.42 22.64 5.69
CA ASN A 5 4.79 22.27 4.42
C ASN A 5 5.69 21.36 3.56
N LEU A 6 6.31 20.35 4.17
CA LEU A 6 7.24 19.47 3.47
C LEU A 6 6.49 18.56 2.50
N PRO A 7 7.00 18.37 1.27
CA PRO A 7 6.39 17.53 0.24
C PRO A 7 6.62 16.04 0.53
N ILE A 8 5.89 15.50 1.49
CA ILE A 8 6.01 14.09 1.94
C ILE A 8 4.68 13.41 1.76
N LEU A 9 4.67 12.26 1.08
CA LEU A 9 3.56 11.34 1.06
C LEU A 9 3.78 10.26 2.13
N PHE A 10 2.94 10.27 3.17
CA PHE A 10 2.87 9.22 4.17
C PHE A 10 1.88 8.17 3.70
N VAL A 11 2.35 6.96 3.46
CA VAL A 11 1.51 5.81 3.10
C VAL A 11 1.40 4.89 4.30
N VAL A 12 0.17 4.60 4.71
CA VAL A 12 -0.15 3.65 5.77
C VAL A 12 -0.90 2.49 5.14
N GLU A 13 -0.33 1.30 5.14
CA GLU A 13 -0.99 0.07 4.74
C GLU A 13 -1.73 -0.51 5.95
N ASP A 14 -3.02 -0.17 6.07
CA ASP A 14 -3.87 -0.57 7.20
C ASP A 14 -4.58 -1.89 6.89
N ASN A 15 -4.01 -2.98 7.35
CA ASN A 15 -4.58 -4.32 7.18
C ASN A 15 -5.60 -4.69 8.28
N ASN A 16 -6.12 -3.73 9.02
CA ASN A 16 -7.09 -3.92 10.10
C ASN A 16 -6.61 -4.79 11.28
N LEU A 17 -5.32 -5.13 11.33
CA LEU A 17 -4.75 -6.01 12.34
C LEU A 17 -3.51 -5.40 12.99
N SER A 18 -3.28 -5.73 14.25
CA SER A 18 -1.99 -5.59 14.91
C SER A 18 -1.63 -6.94 15.49
N ILE A 19 -0.69 -7.62 14.84
CA ILE A 19 -0.45 -9.06 14.99
C ILE A 19 -1.74 -9.82 14.68
N LEU A 20 -2.56 -10.15 15.68
CA LEU A 20 -3.84 -10.85 15.54
C LEU A 20 -5.03 -10.04 16.06
N THR A 21 -4.77 -8.88 16.68
CA THR A 21 -5.82 -8.06 17.30
C THR A 21 -6.44 -7.11 16.28
N LYS A 22 -7.75 -7.19 16.11
CA LYS A 22 -8.48 -6.32 15.18
C LYS A 22 -8.38 -4.84 15.59
N LYS A 23 -8.28 -3.95 14.62
CA LYS A 23 -8.19 -2.50 14.78
C LYS A 23 -9.24 -1.94 15.74
N LYS A 24 -10.49 -2.35 15.59
CA LYS A 24 -11.62 -1.89 16.42
C LYS A 24 -11.47 -2.15 17.93
N VAL A 25 -10.63 -3.11 18.32
CA VAL A 25 -10.36 -3.41 19.74
C VAL A 25 -9.31 -2.45 20.30
N ARG A 26 -8.46 -1.88 19.46
CA ARG A 26 -7.28 -1.11 19.86
C ARG A 26 -7.46 0.40 19.71
N ARG A 27 -8.26 0.83 18.73
CA ARG A 27 -8.45 2.25 18.45
C ARG A 27 -9.87 2.53 17.93
N ASN A 28 -10.38 3.68 18.31
CA ASN A 28 -11.65 4.24 17.88
C ASN A 28 -11.49 5.50 17.02
N TRP A 29 -10.30 5.71 16.47
CA TRP A 29 -9.95 6.87 15.65
C TRP A 29 -9.40 6.43 14.30
N ASP A 30 -9.51 7.33 13.31
CA ASP A 30 -9.07 7.11 11.93
C ASP A 30 -7.79 7.87 11.66
N MET A 31 -6.81 7.23 11.02
CA MET A 31 -5.48 7.78 10.77
C MET A 31 -5.56 9.09 9.95
N HIS A 32 -6.35 9.08 8.88
CA HIS A 32 -6.53 10.24 8.02
C HIS A 32 -7.17 11.44 8.74
N LYS A 33 -8.09 11.20 9.69
CA LYS A 33 -8.69 12.26 10.51
C LYS A 33 -7.69 12.86 11.48
N VAL A 34 -6.84 12.04 12.08
CA VAL A 34 -5.75 12.51 12.95
C VAL A 34 -4.77 13.37 12.15
N ALA A 35 -4.38 12.95 10.95
CA ALA A 35 -3.51 13.73 10.07
C ALA A 35 -4.09 15.10 9.75
N ARG A 36 -5.40 15.18 9.47
CA ARG A 36 -6.11 16.45 9.25
C ARG A 36 -6.06 17.36 10.46
N GLY A 37 -6.12 16.81 11.67
CA GLY A 37 -5.95 17.59 12.92
C GLY A 37 -4.58 18.26 13.03
N PHE A 38 -3.55 17.72 12.38
CA PHE A 38 -2.22 18.35 12.26
C PHE A 38 -2.04 19.24 11.03
N GLY A 39 -3.10 19.49 10.26
CA GLY A 39 -3.02 20.28 9.02
C GLY A 39 -2.44 19.53 7.83
N ILE A 40 -2.37 18.19 7.89
CA ILE A 40 -1.96 17.31 6.79
C ILE A 40 -3.22 16.85 6.04
N GLU A 41 -3.22 16.97 4.72
CA GLU A 41 -4.29 16.40 3.91
C GLU A 41 -4.31 14.88 4.06
N GLY A 42 -5.45 14.31 4.48
CA GLY A 42 -5.57 12.89 4.80
C GLY A 42 -6.67 12.21 3.99
N TYR A 43 -6.36 11.06 3.42
CA TYR A 43 -7.28 10.20 2.68
C TYR A 43 -7.38 8.81 3.30
N ASP A 44 -8.55 8.20 3.16
CA ASP A 44 -8.81 6.79 3.49
C ASP A 44 -9.37 6.14 2.23
N CYS A 45 -8.68 5.14 1.70
CA CYS A 45 -9.03 4.51 0.44
C CYS A 45 -8.85 2.99 0.50
N SER A 46 -9.38 2.31 -0.48
CA SER A 46 -9.13 0.89 -0.71
C SER A 46 -7.74 0.67 -1.30
N ASP A 47 -7.32 -0.58 -1.37
CA ASP A 47 -6.10 -1.00 -2.06
C ASP A 47 -6.27 -1.13 -3.59
N ASP A 48 -7.40 -0.68 -4.14
CA ASP A 48 -7.60 -0.60 -5.59
C ASP A 48 -6.69 0.49 -6.18
N PRO A 49 -5.85 0.17 -7.18
CA PRO A 49 -4.96 1.14 -7.80
C PRO A 49 -5.66 2.38 -8.37
N TYR A 50 -6.89 2.24 -8.85
CA TYR A 50 -7.66 3.37 -9.38
C TYR A 50 -8.21 4.26 -8.28
N ASP A 51 -8.62 3.66 -7.15
CA ASP A 51 -9.04 4.43 -5.97
C ASP A 51 -7.86 5.24 -5.42
N ILE A 52 -6.70 4.61 -5.25
CA ILE A 52 -5.46 5.28 -4.86
C ILE A 52 -5.13 6.43 -5.82
N GLN A 53 -5.15 6.17 -7.12
CA GLN A 53 -4.86 7.17 -8.15
C GLN A 53 -5.83 8.34 -8.11
N SER A 54 -7.12 8.09 -7.85
CA SER A 54 -8.15 9.13 -7.79
C SER A 54 -7.86 10.16 -6.68
N HIS A 55 -7.33 9.71 -5.54
CA HIS A 55 -6.99 10.56 -4.40
C HIS A 55 -5.66 11.31 -4.58
N LEU A 56 -4.72 10.72 -5.30
CA LEU A 56 -3.42 11.35 -5.55
C LEU A 56 -3.49 12.45 -6.62
N GLY A 57 -4.49 12.37 -7.50
CA GLY A 57 -4.64 13.31 -8.59
C GLY A 57 -3.48 13.26 -9.60
N ARG A 58 -3.19 14.39 -10.24
CA ARG A 58 -2.05 14.48 -11.15
C ARG A 58 -0.74 14.52 -10.36
N PRO A 59 0.33 13.84 -10.84
CA PRO A 59 1.64 13.81 -10.15
C PRO A 59 2.21 15.17 -9.80
N SER A 60 1.86 16.23 -10.54
CA SER A 60 2.28 17.60 -10.28
C SER A 60 1.80 18.17 -8.93
N ASN A 61 0.79 17.56 -8.31
CA ASN A 61 0.25 18.02 -7.02
C ASN A 61 0.81 17.24 -5.81
N LEU A 62 1.38 16.05 -6.04
CA LEU A 62 1.87 15.14 -5.00
C LEU A 62 3.03 15.71 -4.16
N PHE A 63 3.78 16.66 -4.72
CA PHE A 63 5.02 17.13 -4.10
C PHE A 63 4.97 18.61 -3.66
N LYS A 64 3.78 19.12 -3.36
CA LYS A 64 3.64 20.52 -2.92
C LYS A 64 3.40 20.69 -1.43
N LYS A 65 2.84 19.69 -0.78
CA LYS A 65 2.47 19.68 0.64
C LYS A 65 2.45 18.27 1.20
N PRO A 66 2.49 18.09 2.52
CA PRO A 66 2.38 16.76 3.11
C PRO A 66 0.97 16.17 2.90
N ILE A 67 0.93 14.90 2.55
CA ILE A 67 -0.30 14.12 2.36
C ILE A 67 -0.15 12.83 3.17
N LEU A 68 -1.22 12.40 3.83
CA LEU A 68 -1.31 11.06 4.42
C LEU A 68 -2.40 10.26 3.70
N MET A 69 -2.04 9.09 3.23
CA MET A 69 -2.95 8.12 2.64
C MET A 69 -2.99 6.88 3.50
N ASN A 70 -4.17 6.58 4.05
CA ASN A 70 -4.45 5.31 4.73
C ASN A 70 -5.09 4.37 3.72
N ILE A 71 -4.36 3.32 3.32
CA ILE A 71 -4.81 2.33 2.34
C ILE A 71 -5.30 1.12 3.12
N ASN A 72 -6.57 0.79 2.99
CA ASN A 72 -7.16 -0.39 3.62
C ASN A 72 -6.78 -1.63 2.80
N THR A 73 -5.82 -2.39 3.31
CA THR A 73 -5.28 -3.60 2.68
C THR A 73 -5.81 -4.87 3.34
N ILE A 74 -5.60 -6.00 2.69
CA ILE A 74 -5.92 -7.32 3.24
C ILE A 74 -4.63 -8.10 3.43
N ARG A 75 -4.41 -8.59 4.64
CA ARG A 75 -3.26 -9.44 4.94
C ARG A 75 -3.57 -10.89 4.56
N LYS A 76 -2.83 -11.43 3.61
CA LYS A 76 -2.95 -12.82 3.16
C LYS A 76 -2.03 -13.76 3.94
N TYR A 77 -0.86 -13.29 4.35
CA TYR A 77 0.14 -14.13 5.00
C TYR A 77 0.27 -13.82 6.49
N TRP A 78 0.69 -14.84 7.25
CA TRP A 78 0.91 -14.71 8.69
C TRP A 78 1.90 -13.59 9.02
N HIS A 79 1.66 -12.88 10.12
CA HIS A 79 2.45 -11.71 10.52
C HIS A 79 3.93 -12.02 10.72
N ALA A 80 4.24 -13.15 11.34
CA ALA A 80 5.61 -13.53 11.70
C ALA A 80 5.85 -15.01 11.41
N GLY A 81 6.23 -15.34 10.19
CA GLY A 81 6.52 -16.72 9.78
C GLY A 81 5.88 -17.11 8.46
N ALA A 82 5.98 -18.38 8.12
CA ALA A 82 5.34 -18.97 6.96
C ALA A 82 3.90 -19.40 7.29
N GLY A 83 2.97 -19.06 6.42
CA GLY A 83 1.58 -19.46 6.55
C GLY A 83 0.63 -18.46 5.89
N ILE A 84 -0.63 -18.85 5.81
CA ILE A 84 -1.73 -18.05 5.28
C ILE A 84 -2.71 -17.84 6.43
N ASP A 85 -3.06 -16.58 6.74
CA ASP A 85 -3.99 -16.26 7.83
C ASP A 85 -5.40 -16.81 7.55
N ASP A 86 -5.85 -16.62 6.30
CA ASP A 86 -7.14 -17.07 5.81
C ASP A 86 -7.01 -17.39 4.31
N PRO A 87 -7.15 -18.64 3.89
CA PRO A 87 -6.99 -19.04 2.50
C PRO A 87 -8.06 -18.43 1.57
N ASP A 88 -9.24 -18.10 2.12
CA ASP A 88 -10.38 -17.58 1.36
C ASP A 88 -10.42 -16.05 1.35
N VAL A 89 -9.39 -15.38 1.86
CA VAL A 89 -9.31 -13.94 1.86
C VAL A 89 -9.12 -13.40 0.44
N PHE A 90 -9.72 -12.24 0.17
CA PHE A 90 -9.57 -11.56 -1.10
C PHE A 90 -8.10 -11.27 -1.41
N ASP A 91 -7.65 -11.68 -2.59
CA ASP A 91 -6.31 -11.43 -3.10
C ASP A 91 -6.33 -10.33 -4.15
N ARG A 92 -5.86 -9.13 -3.79
CA ARG A 92 -5.80 -8.00 -4.72
C ARG A 92 -4.93 -8.29 -5.93
N TYR A 93 -3.82 -8.99 -5.73
CA TYR A 93 -2.91 -9.29 -6.83
C TYR A 93 -3.56 -10.19 -7.88
N GLU A 94 -4.18 -11.30 -7.47
CA GLU A 94 -4.89 -12.20 -8.38
C GLU A 94 -6.05 -11.48 -9.08
N TYR A 95 -6.80 -10.66 -8.35
CA TYR A 95 -7.88 -9.86 -8.93
C TYR A 95 -7.36 -8.91 -10.03
N GLU A 96 -6.24 -8.23 -9.81
CA GLU A 96 -5.67 -7.35 -10.83
C GLU A 96 -5.07 -8.13 -12.00
N MET A 97 -4.49 -9.31 -11.76
CA MET A 97 -4.03 -10.21 -12.82
C MET A 97 -5.18 -10.60 -13.74
N ASP A 98 -6.32 -10.98 -13.20
CA ASP A 98 -7.53 -11.32 -13.97
C ASP A 98 -8.05 -10.11 -14.75
N ARG A 99 -8.12 -8.94 -14.10
CA ARG A 99 -8.61 -7.71 -14.71
C ARG A 99 -7.75 -7.23 -15.88
N LEU A 100 -6.45 -7.39 -15.80
CA LEU A 100 -5.50 -7.03 -16.86
C LEU A 100 -5.37 -8.10 -17.94
N GLY A 101 -5.82 -9.33 -17.68
CA GLY A 101 -5.83 -10.45 -18.61
C GLY A 101 -4.43 -10.80 -19.14
N ALA A 102 -4.34 -11.13 -20.45
CA ALA A 102 -3.07 -11.57 -21.06
C ALA A 102 -1.90 -10.59 -20.87
N ARG A 103 -2.19 -9.30 -20.75
CA ARG A 103 -1.17 -8.27 -20.50
C ARG A 103 -0.52 -8.41 -19.12
N ALA A 104 -1.29 -8.88 -18.13
CA ALA A 104 -0.80 -9.07 -16.76
C ALA A 104 0.36 -10.06 -16.71
N LYS A 105 0.23 -11.19 -17.42
CA LYS A 105 1.27 -12.22 -17.45
C LYS A 105 2.59 -11.68 -18.03
N VAL A 106 2.52 -10.93 -19.12
CA VAL A 106 3.71 -10.33 -19.73
C VAL A 106 4.40 -9.35 -18.78
N LEU A 107 3.61 -8.51 -18.09
CA LEU A 107 4.14 -7.56 -17.09
C LEU A 107 4.74 -8.28 -15.89
N HIS A 108 4.07 -9.31 -15.38
CA HIS A 108 4.57 -10.14 -14.28
C HIS A 108 5.92 -10.77 -14.62
N ASP A 109 6.01 -11.51 -15.74
CA ASP A 109 7.21 -12.23 -16.15
C ASP A 109 8.39 -11.26 -16.39
N THR A 110 8.12 -10.10 -17.00
CA THR A 110 9.11 -9.06 -17.23
C THR A 110 9.66 -8.50 -15.94
N ASN A 111 8.76 -8.13 -15.02
CA ASN A 111 9.14 -7.56 -13.72
C ASN A 111 9.88 -8.59 -12.85
N LYS A 112 9.40 -9.83 -12.80
CA LYS A 112 10.04 -10.92 -12.07
C LYS A 112 11.48 -11.12 -12.54
N LYS A 113 11.69 -11.24 -13.86
CA LYS A 113 13.02 -11.36 -14.44
C LYS A 113 13.91 -10.17 -14.08
N SER A 114 13.40 -8.95 -14.20
CA SER A 114 14.13 -7.74 -13.85
C SER A 114 14.62 -7.73 -12.40
N VAL A 115 13.75 -8.15 -11.47
CA VAL A 115 14.08 -8.24 -10.03
C VAL A 115 15.12 -9.34 -9.80
N GLU A 116 14.97 -10.51 -10.42
CA GLU A 116 15.93 -11.61 -10.33
C GLU A 116 17.32 -11.20 -10.84
N ASP A 117 17.40 -10.56 -12.01
CA ASP A 117 18.64 -10.06 -12.59
C ASP A 117 19.32 -9.02 -11.67
N LEU A 118 18.53 -8.10 -11.11
CA LEU A 118 19.03 -7.11 -10.17
C LEU A 118 19.57 -7.75 -8.89
N TRP A 119 18.87 -8.74 -8.35
CA TRP A 119 19.28 -9.49 -7.17
C TRP A 119 20.63 -10.21 -7.42
N GLN A 120 20.74 -10.96 -8.53
CA GLN A 120 21.97 -11.64 -8.90
C GLN A 120 23.14 -10.68 -9.08
N LYS A 121 22.89 -9.49 -9.65
CA LYS A 121 23.90 -8.44 -9.78
C LYS A 121 24.40 -7.93 -8.43
N GLN A 122 23.52 -7.83 -7.41
CA GLN A 122 23.93 -7.39 -6.09
C GLN A 122 24.74 -8.48 -5.34
N LEU A 123 24.33 -9.74 -5.44
CA LEU A 123 25.05 -10.86 -4.83
C LEU A 123 26.50 -10.98 -5.35
N LYS A 124 26.73 -10.67 -6.63
CA LYS A 124 28.09 -10.70 -7.22
C LYS A 124 28.99 -9.55 -6.78
N LYS A 125 28.47 -8.56 -6.06
CA LYS A 125 29.25 -7.42 -5.53
C LYS A 125 29.79 -7.66 -4.12
N GLN A 126 29.38 -8.74 -3.49
CA GLN A 126 29.91 -9.22 -2.21
C GLN A 126 31.08 -10.16 -2.44
#